data_186852e3e26a734216c868b7f3025b41
#
_entry.id   186852e3e26a734216c868b7f3025b41
#
_cell.length_a   1.000
_cell.length_b   1.000
_cell.length_c   1.000
_cell.angle_alpha   90.00
_cell.angle_beta   90.00
_cell.angle_gamma   90.00
#
_symmetry.space_group_name_H-M   'P 1'
#
loop_
_entity.id
_entity.type
_entity.pdbx_description
1 polymer ?
#
loop_
_entity_poly.entity_id
_entity_poly.type
_entity_poly.pdbx_seq_one_letter_code
_entity_poly.pdbx_strand_id
1 'polypeptide(L)'
;MDFNISNKRFWAIIVTMLKLRFLISILLIGLLTVSCVSQSSGTDSPNNEQANAHIEVKGSDTMVNLALAWAEAYQNENANISISITGGGSGTGIAALLNNTVDIANASRSIKEEEVNQALGQGIEPYEIVVARDAVAVIVNPSNPIDHLTMQQISDIFQGKYENWSELGGEDRPIVRVSRESNSGTHVYFLETVLRLGESENKALFHPNTLLLPSSEGIIAEVRDNPNAIGYDGLGYVTPDVKVLGIQPTPGTPIVIPSIDSVSQGTYPIARELFAYTNGEPQGAIKAYIDWILTDPGQQIVEELGFVSVAH
;
A
#
# COMPACT_ATOMS: atom_id res chain seq x y z
N MET A 1 -51.24 51.95 12.77
CA MET A 1 -52.09 51.41 11.69
C MET A 1 -51.45 51.86 10.40
N ASP A 2 -50.46 51.15 9.80
CA ASP A 2 -49.96 51.33 8.43
C ASP A 2 -48.70 50.49 8.17
N PHE A 3 -48.76 49.19 8.55
CA PHE A 3 -47.64 48.27 8.27
C PHE A 3 -47.99 47.15 7.27
N ASN A 4 -49.19 47.21 6.66
CA ASN A 4 -49.73 46.06 5.88
C ASN A 4 -49.84 46.30 4.39
N ILE A 5 -49.47 47.47 3.83
CA ILE A 5 -49.61 47.75 2.41
C ILE A 5 -48.28 47.56 1.66
N SER A 6 -47.15 47.78 2.31
CA SER A 6 -45.81 47.63 1.69
C SER A 6 -45.48 46.16 1.35
N ASN A 7 -45.87 45.22 2.18
CA ASN A 7 -45.52 43.79 2.03
C ASN A 7 -46.26 43.10 0.86
N LYS A 8 -47.48 43.54 0.55
CA LYS A 8 -48.26 42.95 -0.57
C LYS A 8 -47.69 43.35 -1.95
N ARG A 9 -47.16 44.59 -2.08
CA ARG A 9 -46.53 45.04 -3.32
C ARG A 9 -45.17 44.36 -3.57
N PHE A 10 -44.41 44.12 -2.52
CA PHE A 10 -43.12 43.42 -2.61
C PHE A 10 -43.29 41.97 -3.05
N TRP A 11 -44.24 41.24 -2.49
CA TRP A 11 -44.56 39.88 -2.92
C TRP A 11 -45.08 39.76 -4.33
N ALA A 12 -45.89 40.72 -4.81
CA ALA A 12 -46.39 40.75 -6.18
C ALA A 12 -45.27 40.91 -7.20
N ILE A 13 -44.25 41.72 -6.91
CA ILE A 13 -43.09 41.92 -7.80
C ILE A 13 -42.24 40.62 -7.87
N ILE A 14 -41.99 39.93 -6.75
CA ILE A 14 -41.21 38.72 -6.70
C ILE A 14 -41.91 37.57 -7.51
N VAL A 15 -43.21 37.41 -7.36
CA VAL A 15 -43.99 36.41 -8.07
C VAL A 15 -44.00 36.71 -9.59
N THR A 16 -44.05 37.97 -10.00
CA THR A 16 -44.03 38.38 -11.42
C THR A 16 -42.63 38.11 -12.03
N MET A 17 -41.55 38.39 -11.28
CA MET A 17 -40.20 38.10 -11.76
C MET A 17 -39.89 36.60 -11.85
N LEU A 18 -40.45 35.78 -10.92
CA LEU A 18 -40.31 34.33 -11.00
C LEU A 18 -41.02 33.74 -12.23
N LYS A 19 -42.24 34.22 -12.53
CA LYS A 19 -43.01 33.80 -13.72
C LYS A 19 -42.32 34.20 -15.03
N LEU A 20 -41.71 35.38 -15.08
CA LEU A 20 -40.97 35.86 -16.26
C LEU A 20 -39.69 35.02 -16.50
N ARG A 21 -38.99 34.64 -15.45
CA ARG A 21 -37.82 33.74 -15.56
C ARG A 21 -38.17 32.33 -16.03
N PHE A 22 -39.32 31.82 -15.59
CA PHE A 22 -39.84 30.52 -16.03
C PHE A 22 -40.24 30.50 -17.50
N LEU A 23 -40.87 31.58 -18.01
CA LEU A 23 -41.23 31.75 -19.40
C LEU A 23 -40.02 31.89 -20.35
N ILE A 24 -38.95 32.58 -19.90
CA ILE A 24 -37.70 32.75 -20.65
C ILE A 24 -36.94 31.39 -20.73
N SER A 25 -36.97 30.59 -19.67
CA SER A 25 -36.35 29.25 -19.68
C SER A 25 -37.05 28.26 -20.63
N ILE A 26 -38.35 28.35 -20.78
CA ILE A 26 -39.11 27.47 -21.70
C ILE A 26 -38.88 27.89 -23.18
N LEU A 27 -38.67 29.19 -23.44
CA LEU A 27 -38.40 29.70 -24.77
C LEU A 27 -36.99 29.33 -25.29
N LEU A 28 -36.00 29.18 -24.37
CA LEU A 28 -34.63 28.77 -24.73
C LEU A 28 -34.49 27.26 -25.03
N ILE A 29 -35.40 26.43 -24.52
CA ILE A 29 -35.38 24.97 -24.79
C ILE A 29 -35.97 24.62 -26.15
N GLY A 30 -36.77 25.52 -26.74
CA GLY A 30 -37.42 25.31 -28.03
C GLY A 30 -36.56 25.56 -29.28
N LEU A 31 -35.35 26.12 -29.16
CA LEU A 31 -34.48 26.49 -30.29
C LEU A 31 -33.35 25.54 -30.63
N LEU A 32 -33.24 24.37 -29.96
CA LEU A 32 -32.10 23.44 -30.12
C LEU A 32 -32.43 22.14 -30.91
N THR A 33 -33.53 22.09 -31.65
CA THR A 33 -33.89 20.88 -32.44
C THR A 33 -33.96 21.11 -33.93
N VAL A 34 -32.97 21.76 -34.54
CA VAL A 34 -32.72 21.66 -35.98
C VAL A 34 -31.24 21.30 -36.15
N SER A 35 -30.94 20.02 -36.07
CA SER A 35 -29.61 19.51 -36.43
C SER A 35 -29.75 18.76 -37.74
N CYS A 36 -29.14 19.30 -38.79
CA CYS A 36 -29.04 18.75 -40.12
C CYS A 36 -28.49 17.32 -40.08
N VAL A 37 -29.24 16.37 -40.59
CA VAL A 37 -28.73 15.07 -41.03
C VAL A 37 -27.91 15.33 -42.31
N SER A 38 -26.62 15.44 -42.21
CA SER A 38 -25.68 15.30 -43.31
C SER A 38 -25.29 13.83 -43.41
N GLN A 39 -25.89 13.13 -44.38
CA GLN A 39 -25.37 11.84 -44.83
C GLN A 39 -24.03 12.08 -45.53
N SER A 40 -22.95 11.88 -44.85
CA SER A 40 -21.66 11.66 -45.49
C SER A 40 -21.40 10.15 -45.54
N SER A 41 -21.52 9.62 -46.76
CA SER A 41 -20.93 8.33 -47.11
C SER A 41 -19.41 8.47 -47.05
N GLY A 42 -18.83 8.10 -45.92
CA GLY A 42 -17.39 8.04 -45.68
C GLY A 42 -17.02 6.61 -45.28
N THR A 43 -16.20 6.02 -46.09
CA THR A 43 -15.48 4.78 -45.95
C THR A 43 -15.22 4.39 -44.50
N ASP A 44 -15.67 3.19 -44.13
CA ASP A 44 -15.28 2.48 -42.92
C ASP A 44 -13.76 2.27 -42.91
N SER A 45 -13.04 3.19 -42.33
CA SER A 45 -11.78 2.87 -41.70
C SER A 45 -12.14 2.27 -40.34
N PRO A 46 -11.62 1.10 -39.96
CA PRO A 46 -11.76 0.63 -38.61
C PRO A 46 -10.98 1.62 -37.73
N ASN A 47 -11.70 2.58 -37.13
CA ASN A 47 -11.19 3.31 -36.00
C ASN A 47 -10.99 2.25 -34.90
N ASN A 48 -9.77 1.78 -34.79
CA ASN A 48 -9.31 1.04 -33.65
C ASN A 48 -9.22 2.08 -32.51
N GLU A 49 -10.39 2.50 -31.98
CA GLU A 49 -10.46 3.11 -30.66
C GLU A 49 -9.99 2.01 -29.69
N GLN A 50 -8.68 1.96 -29.48
CA GLN A 50 -8.12 1.20 -28.40
C GLN A 50 -8.78 1.75 -27.14
N ALA A 51 -9.73 0.99 -26.59
CA ALA A 51 -10.45 1.35 -25.38
C ALA A 51 -9.40 1.64 -24.30
N ASN A 52 -9.41 2.86 -23.74
CA ASN A 52 -8.55 3.20 -22.62
C ASN A 52 -8.94 2.29 -21.46
N ALA A 53 -8.05 1.41 -21.04
CA ALA A 53 -8.23 0.59 -19.86
C ALA A 53 -7.72 1.33 -18.63
N HIS A 54 -8.46 1.20 -17.53
CA HIS A 54 -8.07 1.73 -16.23
C HIS A 54 -7.87 0.57 -15.27
N ILE A 55 -6.78 0.60 -14.49
CA ILE A 55 -6.44 -0.42 -13.49
C ILE A 55 -6.31 0.26 -12.13
N GLU A 56 -7.14 -0.15 -11.19
CA GLU A 56 -7.11 0.31 -9.80
C GLU A 56 -6.29 -0.66 -8.94
N VAL A 57 -5.21 -0.16 -8.33
CA VAL A 57 -4.32 -0.92 -7.44
C VAL A 57 -4.34 -0.31 -6.05
N LYS A 58 -4.56 -1.13 -5.03
CA LYS A 58 -4.58 -0.67 -3.64
C LYS A 58 -3.92 -1.66 -2.69
N GLY A 59 -3.29 -1.16 -1.63
CA GLY A 59 -2.88 -2.05 -0.54
C GLY A 59 -1.60 -1.66 0.18
N SER A 60 -0.64 -2.55 0.18
CA SER A 60 0.59 -2.47 0.98
C SER A 60 1.35 -1.16 0.79
N ASP A 61 1.55 -0.41 1.88
CA ASP A 61 2.40 0.78 1.84
C ASP A 61 3.87 0.43 1.57
N THR A 62 4.32 -0.75 1.98
CA THR A 62 5.65 -1.26 1.62
C THR A 62 5.86 -1.30 0.10
N MET A 63 4.79 -1.53 -0.66
CA MET A 63 4.87 -1.65 -2.11
C MET A 63 4.51 -0.37 -2.87
N VAL A 64 4.13 0.72 -2.20
CA VAL A 64 3.63 1.93 -2.90
C VAL A 64 4.66 2.49 -3.87
N ASN A 65 5.92 2.70 -3.42
CA ASN A 65 6.95 3.26 -4.29
C ASN A 65 7.27 2.33 -5.46
N LEU A 66 7.31 1.03 -5.22
CA LEU A 66 7.52 0.01 -6.25
C LEU A 66 6.36 -0.02 -7.25
N ALA A 67 5.12 -0.02 -6.75
CA ALA A 67 3.93 -0.01 -7.60
C ALA A 67 3.80 1.27 -8.44
N LEU A 68 4.16 2.44 -7.88
CA LEU A 68 4.22 3.70 -8.63
C LEU A 68 5.26 3.66 -9.74
N ALA A 69 6.47 3.15 -9.47
CA ALA A 69 7.52 3.02 -10.47
C ALA A 69 7.13 2.05 -11.60
N TRP A 70 6.52 0.91 -11.28
CA TRP A 70 5.96 -0.01 -12.28
C TRP A 70 4.86 0.65 -13.12
N ALA A 71 3.92 1.36 -12.47
CA ALA A 71 2.83 2.02 -13.17
C ALA A 71 3.34 3.11 -14.12
N GLU A 72 4.31 3.92 -13.69
CA GLU A 72 4.93 4.96 -14.50
C GLU A 72 5.66 4.35 -15.72
N ALA A 73 6.51 3.34 -15.50
CA ALA A 73 7.25 2.70 -16.57
C ALA A 73 6.31 2.02 -17.60
N TYR A 74 5.30 1.28 -17.11
CA TYR A 74 4.36 0.59 -17.98
C TYR A 74 3.49 1.56 -18.80
N GLN A 75 2.99 2.64 -18.18
CA GLN A 75 2.18 3.66 -18.87
C GLN A 75 2.98 4.44 -19.94
N ASN A 76 4.29 4.64 -19.74
CA ASN A 76 5.16 5.27 -20.74
C ASN A 76 5.25 4.43 -22.04
N GLU A 77 5.13 3.11 -21.95
CA GLU A 77 5.11 2.19 -23.08
C GLU A 77 3.70 1.92 -23.61
N ASN A 78 2.66 2.14 -22.79
CA ASN A 78 1.27 1.77 -23.05
C ASN A 78 0.32 2.96 -22.80
N ALA A 79 0.36 3.97 -23.66
CA ALA A 79 -0.37 5.25 -23.49
C ALA A 79 -1.90 5.13 -23.39
N ASN A 80 -2.48 3.98 -23.75
CA ASN A 80 -3.90 3.68 -23.63
C ASN A 80 -4.29 3.02 -22.29
N ILE A 81 -3.33 2.80 -21.40
CA ILE A 81 -3.54 2.25 -20.05
C ILE A 81 -3.36 3.36 -19.01
N SER A 82 -4.28 3.45 -18.07
CA SER A 82 -4.17 4.31 -16.88
C SER A 82 -4.16 3.43 -15.63
N ILE A 83 -3.20 3.66 -14.73
CA ILE A 83 -3.05 2.88 -13.50
C ILE A 83 -3.05 3.83 -12.32
N SER A 84 -3.97 3.60 -11.37
CA SER A 84 -4.04 4.33 -10.11
C SER A 84 -3.46 3.50 -8.97
N ILE A 85 -2.54 4.06 -8.20
CA ILE A 85 -1.94 3.39 -7.05
C ILE A 85 -2.38 4.07 -5.76
N THR A 86 -2.89 3.29 -4.82
CA THR A 86 -3.29 3.79 -3.48
C THR A 86 -2.74 2.87 -2.39
N GLY A 87 -2.07 3.43 -1.40
CA GLY A 87 -1.63 2.73 -0.20
C GLY A 87 -2.77 2.45 0.79
N GLY A 88 -2.42 2.30 2.07
CA GLY A 88 -3.36 2.12 3.18
C GLY A 88 -3.27 0.75 3.86
N GLY A 89 -2.20 -0.02 3.55
CA GLY A 89 -1.90 -1.31 4.15
C GLY A 89 -2.52 -2.51 3.43
N SER A 90 -1.87 -3.68 3.55
CA SER A 90 -2.28 -4.92 2.89
C SER A 90 -3.72 -5.33 3.23
N GLY A 91 -4.14 -5.19 4.48
CA GLY A 91 -5.50 -5.50 4.90
C GLY A 91 -6.56 -4.62 4.21
N THR A 92 -6.23 -3.34 3.98
CA THR A 92 -7.11 -2.41 3.25
C THR A 92 -7.22 -2.78 1.77
N GLY A 93 -6.11 -3.18 1.13
CA GLY A 93 -6.11 -3.65 -0.26
C GLY A 93 -6.91 -4.93 -0.42
N ILE A 94 -6.67 -5.93 0.43
CA ILE A 94 -7.42 -7.18 0.42
C ILE A 94 -8.92 -6.91 0.62
N ALA A 95 -9.31 -6.08 1.59
CA ALA A 95 -10.70 -5.71 1.79
C ALA A 95 -11.32 -5.00 0.57
N ALA A 96 -10.54 -4.17 -0.14
CA ALA A 96 -10.99 -3.51 -1.37
C ALA A 96 -11.23 -4.53 -2.49
N LEU A 97 -10.35 -5.51 -2.64
CA LEU A 97 -10.52 -6.61 -3.60
C LEU A 97 -11.79 -7.43 -3.28
N LEU A 98 -11.99 -7.80 -2.01
CA LEU A 98 -13.18 -8.54 -1.56
C LEU A 98 -14.48 -7.77 -1.82
N ASN A 99 -14.43 -6.45 -1.82
CA ASN A 99 -15.57 -5.59 -2.14
C ASN A 99 -15.65 -5.23 -3.64
N ASN A 100 -14.79 -5.81 -4.48
CA ASN A 100 -14.72 -5.59 -5.92
C ASN A 100 -14.58 -4.10 -6.29
N THR A 101 -13.80 -3.34 -5.49
CA THR A 101 -13.54 -1.91 -5.69
C THR A 101 -12.15 -1.62 -6.23
N VAL A 102 -11.33 -2.64 -6.41
CA VAL A 102 -10.01 -2.57 -7.05
C VAL A 102 -9.78 -3.80 -7.91
N ASP A 103 -8.91 -3.68 -8.89
CA ASP A 103 -8.53 -4.77 -9.78
C ASP A 103 -7.39 -5.60 -9.20
N ILE A 104 -6.46 -4.94 -8.50
CA ILE A 104 -5.29 -5.56 -7.89
C ILE A 104 -5.16 -5.11 -6.44
N ALA A 105 -5.03 -6.07 -5.52
CA ALA A 105 -4.64 -5.80 -4.14
C ALA A 105 -3.17 -6.14 -3.92
N ASN A 106 -2.33 -5.13 -3.66
CA ASN A 106 -0.94 -5.35 -3.26
C ASN A 106 -0.85 -5.72 -1.79
N ALA A 107 -0.09 -6.76 -1.46
CA ALA A 107 0.08 -7.22 -0.10
C ALA A 107 1.52 -7.63 0.22
N SER A 108 1.97 -7.30 1.42
CA SER A 108 3.28 -7.66 1.97
C SER A 108 3.17 -8.76 3.06
N ARG A 109 2.14 -9.55 2.95
CA ARG A 109 1.86 -10.80 3.66
C ARG A 109 0.91 -11.65 2.82
N SER A 110 0.87 -12.94 3.08
CA SER A 110 -0.17 -13.80 2.49
C SER A 110 -1.56 -13.37 2.97
N ILE A 111 -2.56 -13.61 2.12
CA ILE A 111 -3.97 -13.49 2.50
C ILE A 111 -4.29 -14.50 3.59
N LYS A 112 -5.05 -14.10 4.59
CA LYS A 112 -5.41 -14.98 5.72
C LYS A 112 -6.53 -15.93 5.33
N GLU A 113 -6.60 -17.07 6.00
CA GLU A 113 -7.66 -18.07 5.77
C GLU A 113 -9.08 -17.47 5.97
N GLU A 114 -9.26 -16.63 6.99
CA GLU A 114 -10.53 -15.94 7.22
C GLU A 114 -10.88 -14.95 6.09
N GLU A 115 -9.88 -14.27 5.50
CA GLU A 115 -10.07 -13.37 4.36
C GLU A 115 -10.42 -14.16 3.09
N VAL A 116 -9.78 -15.31 2.86
CA VAL A 116 -10.12 -16.23 1.76
C VAL A 116 -11.55 -16.75 1.90
N ASN A 117 -11.94 -17.23 3.09
CA ASN A 117 -13.28 -17.71 3.35
C ASN A 117 -14.34 -16.62 3.15
N GLN A 118 -14.04 -15.38 3.56
CA GLN A 118 -14.91 -14.23 3.31
C GLN A 118 -15.04 -13.93 1.81
N ALA A 119 -13.92 -13.94 1.06
CA ALA A 119 -13.89 -13.73 -0.38
C ALA A 119 -14.77 -14.74 -1.12
N LEU A 120 -14.57 -16.03 -0.85
CA LEU A 120 -15.34 -17.11 -1.46
C LEU A 120 -16.85 -16.99 -1.15
N GLY A 121 -17.19 -16.57 0.08
CA GLY A 121 -18.58 -16.30 0.47
C GLY A 121 -19.23 -15.13 -0.30
N GLN A 122 -18.43 -14.26 -0.92
CA GLN A 122 -18.86 -13.14 -1.77
C GLN A 122 -18.71 -13.41 -3.26
N GLY A 123 -18.29 -14.62 -3.66
CA GLY A 123 -18.04 -15.00 -5.05
C GLY A 123 -16.75 -14.40 -5.62
N ILE A 124 -15.83 -13.98 -4.77
CA ILE A 124 -14.47 -13.54 -5.13
C ILE A 124 -13.52 -14.72 -4.94
N GLU A 125 -12.69 -14.99 -5.92
CA GLU A 125 -11.68 -16.05 -5.88
C GLU A 125 -10.28 -15.41 -5.88
N PRO A 126 -9.65 -15.16 -4.71
CA PRO A 126 -8.35 -14.51 -4.66
C PRO A 126 -7.29 -15.33 -5.37
N TYR A 127 -6.70 -14.77 -6.42
CA TYR A 127 -5.61 -15.38 -7.17
C TYR A 127 -4.30 -14.71 -6.75
N GLU A 128 -3.38 -15.50 -6.20
CA GLU A 128 -2.12 -15.04 -5.63
C GLU A 128 -1.00 -15.04 -6.67
N ILE A 129 -0.28 -13.92 -6.78
CA ILE A 129 0.87 -13.77 -7.66
C ILE A 129 2.01 -13.18 -6.85
N VAL A 130 3.13 -13.89 -6.74
CA VAL A 130 4.36 -13.37 -6.13
C VAL A 130 5.03 -12.45 -7.14
N VAL A 131 5.22 -11.18 -6.78
CA VAL A 131 5.75 -10.15 -7.68
C VAL A 131 7.15 -9.66 -7.30
N ALA A 132 7.55 -9.83 -6.04
CA ALA A 132 8.88 -9.50 -5.52
C ALA A 132 9.09 -10.20 -4.18
N ARG A 133 10.31 -10.10 -3.62
CA ARG A 133 10.62 -10.44 -2.23
C ARG A 133 11.19 -9.24 -1.50
N ASP A 134 11.08 -9.24 -0.18
CA ASP A 134 11.48 -8.13 0.70
C ASP A 134 12.22 -8.65 1.93
N ALA A 135 13.22 -7.89 2.40
CA ALA A 135 13.79 -8.03 3.72
C ALA A 135 13.15 -7.01 4.66
N VAL A 136 12.57 -7.45 5.76
CA VAL A 136 12.14 -6.53 6.81
C VAL A 136 13.34 -6.21 7.70
N ALA A 137 13.92 -5.02 7.51
CA ALA A 137 15.05 -4.54 8.26
C ALA A 137 14.61 -4.05 9.64
N VAL A 138 15.34 -4.44 10.69
CA VAL A 138 15.22 -3.83 12.02
C VAL A 138 16.18 -2.66 12.10
N ILE A 139 15.66 -1.49 12.45
CA ILE A 139 16.37 -0.22 12.39
C ILE A 139 16.35 0.51 13.71
N VAL A 140 17.44 1.23 13.98
CA VAL A 140 17.59 2.11 15.15
C VAL A 140 18.16 3.45 14.72
N ASN A 141 18.10 4.43 15.61
CA ASN A 141 18.77 5.72 15.37
C ASN A 141 20.29 5.50 15.18
N PRO A 142 20.97 6.25 14.29
CA PRO A 142 22.41 6.10 14.05
C PRO A 142 23.29 6.27 15.29
N SER A 143 22.82 7.00 16.30
CA SER A 143 23.56 7.17 17.57
C SER A 143 23.48 5.95 18.50
N ASN A 144 22.62 4.98 18.21
CA ASN A 144 22.52 3.77 19.03
C ASN A 144 23.76 2.89 18.83
N PRO A 145 24.49 2.49 19.91
CA PRO A 145 25.72 1.70 19.77
C PRO A 145 25.50 0.21 19.45
N ILE A 146 24.26 -0.28 19.54
CA ILE A 146 23.93 -1.69 19.25
C ILE A 146 24.08 -1.96 17.75
N ASP A 147 24.83 -2.99 17.38
CA ASP A 147 25.07 -3.37 15.98
C ASP A 147 24.25 -4.59 15.53
N HIS A 148 23.85 -5.43 16.46
CA HIS A 148 23.05 -6.63 16.16
C HIS A 148 22.22 -7.06 17.38
N LEU A 149 21.16 -7.81 17.09
CA LEU A 149 20.30 -8.44 18.10
C LEU A 149 19.95 -9.87 17.64
N THR A 150 19.65 -10.73 18.60
CA THR A 150 19.06 -12.04 18.30
C THR A 150 17.56 -11.88 17.98
N MET A 151 16.98 -12.82 17.25
CA MET A 151 15.53 -12.87 17.02
C MET A 151 14.73 -12.82 18.32
N GLN A 152 15.22 -13.55 19.36
CA GLN A 152 14.58 -13.55 20.67
C GLN A 152 14.67 -12.18 21.36
N GLN A 153 15.81 -11.47 21.29
CA GLN A 153 15.94 -10.13 21.86
C GLN A 153 15.02 -9.13 21.18
N ILE A 154 14.86 -9.20 19.84
CA ILE A 154 13.93 -8.34 19.10
C ILE A 154 12.50 -8.63 19.55
N SER A 155 12.11 -9.90 19.61
CA SER A 155 10.81 -10.32 20.14
C SER A 155 10.55 -9.76 21.53
N ASP A 156 11.51 -9.90 22.42
CA ASP A 156 11.41 -9.47 23.83
C ASP A 156 11.35 -7.93 23.97
N ILE A 157 12.09 -7.20 23.12
CA ILE A 157 11.99 -5.73 23.04
C ILE A 157 10.56 -5.33 22.69
N PHE A 158 10.00 -5.84 21.59
CA PHE A 158 8.67 -5.43 21.13
C PHE A 158 7.53 -5.93 22.03
N GLN A 159 7.78 -6.95 22.85
CA GLN A 159 6.87 -7.38 23.93
C GLN A 159 7.00 -6.53 25.20
N GLY A 160 8.02 -5.67 25.32
CA GLY A 160 8.26 -4.85 26.52
C GLY A 160 8.99 -5.58 27.64
N LYS A 161 9.72 -6.67 27.37
CA LYS A 161 10.54 -7.36 28.37
C LYS A 161 11.87 -6.63 28.62
N TYR A 162 12.34 -5.86 27.65
CA TYR A 162 13.42 -4.89 27.79
C TYR A 162 12.85 -3.49 27.70
N GLU A 163 13.07 -2.67 28.69
CA GLU A 163 12.58 -1.28 28.76
C GLU A 163 13.67 -0.25 28.54
N ASN A 164 14.95 -0.65 28.69
CA ASN A 164 16.10 0.22 28.60
C ASN A 164 17.21 -0.40 27.74
N TRP A 165 17.84 0.41 26.89
CA TRP A 165 18.94 -0.03 26.03
C TRP A 165 20.14 -0.57 26.80
N SER A 166 20.40 -0.11 28.05
CA SER A 166 21.48 -0.60 28.89
C SER A 166 21.34 -2.09 29.23
N GLU A 167 20.15 -2.65 29.22
CA GLU A 167 19.90 -4.07 29.43
C GLU A 167 20.45 -4.94 28.27
N LEU A 168 20.72 -4.32 27.14
CA LEU A 168 21.24 -4.93 25.92
C LEU A 168 22.68 -4.49 25.58
N GLY A 169 23.35 -3.77 26.53
CA GLY A 169 24.70 -3.26 26.34
C GLY A 169 24.76 -1.89 25.62
N GLY A 170 23.64 -1.24 25.47
CA GLY A 170 23.53 0.14 24.95
C GLY A 170 23.69 1.18 26.07
N GLU A 171 23.31 2.42 25.76
CA GLU A 171 23.30 3.51 26.73
C GLU A 171 22.11 3.41 27.70
N ASP A 172 22.21 4.08 28.86
CA ASP A 172 21.09 4.17 29.83
C ASP A 172 20.01 5.13 29.30
N ARG A 173 19.16 4.60 28.41
CA ARG A 173 18.04 5.30 27.76
C ARG A 173 16.85 4.34 27.57
N PRO A 174 15.59 4.85 27.72
CA PRO A 174 14.41 4.03 27.48
C PRO A 174 14.33 3.57 26.03
N ILE A 175 13.71 2.42 25.79
CA ILE A 175 13.43 1.92 24.43
C ILE A 175 12.07 2.44 23.97
N VAL A 176 12.04 3.18 22.85
CA VAL A 176 10.82 3.60 22.16
C VAL A 176 10.57 2.65 21.00
N ARG A 177 9.51 1.88 21.07
CA ARG A 177 9.12 0.88 20.07
C ARG A 177 8.23 1.52 19.04
N VAL A 178 8.58 1.36 17.76
CA VAL A 178 7.86 1.93 16.63
C VAL A 178 7.42 0.80 15.70
N SER A 179 6.14 0.75 15.38
CA SER A 179 5.52 -0.26 14.53
C SER A 179 4.57 0.38 13.53
N ARG A 180 4.17 -0.38 12.54
CA ARG A 180 3.11 -0.02 11.62
C ARG A 180 1.73 -0.26 12.25
N GLU A 181 0.70 0.39 11.73
CA GLU A 181 -0.69 0.12 12.11
C GLU A 181 -1.11 -1.33 11.83
N SER A 182 -2.12 -1.82 12.52
CA SER A 182 -2.55 -3.24 12.49
C SER A 182 -3.11 -3.72 11.14
N ASN A 183 -3.53 -2.82 10.25
CA ASN A 183 -3.92 -3.11 8.87
C ASN A 183 -2.72 -3.29 7.92
N SER A 184 -1.51 -2.91 8.37
CA SER A 184 -0.26 -3.10 7.63
C SER A 184 0.11 -4.59 7.55
N GLY A 185 0.43 -5.08 6.34
CA GLY A 185 0.99 -6.41 6.15
C GLY A 185 2.33 -6.59 6.86
N THR A 186 3.15 -5.53 6.94
CA THR A 186 4.42 -5.54 7.65
C THR A 186 4.24 -5.72 9.15
N HIS A 187 3.22 -5.06 9.74
CA HIS A 187 2.86 -5.28 11.14
C HIS A 187 2.47 -6.74 11.42
N VAL A 188 1.57 -7.29 10.61
CA VAL A 188 1.11 -8.67 10.77
C VAL A 188 2.25 -9.67 10.58
N TYR A 189 3.04 -9.50 9.51
CA TYR A 189 4.19 -10.37 9.25
C TYR A 189 5.21 -10.33 10.41
N PHE A 190 5.55 -9.12 10.90
CA PHE A 190 6.49 -8.97 12.01
C PHE A 190 5.95 -9.55 13.32
N LEU A 191 4.65 -9.41 13.59
CA LEU A 191 3.98 -10.04 14.72
C LEU A 191 4.14 -11.56 14.70
N GLU A 192 3.87 -12.17 13.55
CA GLU A 192 3.88 -13.63 13.40
C GLU A 192 5.30 -14.20 13.36
N THR A 193 6.18 -13.59 12.55
CA THR A 193 7.52 -14.11 12.31
C THR A 193 8.50 -13.76 13.42
N VAL A 194 8.42 -12.52 13.96
CA VAL A 194 9.41 -12.00 14.94
C VAL A 194 8.90 -12.08 16.36
N LEU A 195 7.73 -11.49 16.70
CA LEU A 195 7.25 -11.52 18.06
C LEU A 195 6.87 -12.92 18.48
N ARG A 196 6.21 -13.67 17.61
CA ARG A 196 5.79 -15.06 17.86
C ARG A 196 6.79 -16.10 17.41
N LEU A 197 7.93 -15.68 16.85
CA LEU A 197 9.00 -16.56 16.37
C LEU A 197 8.53 -17.63 15.37
N GLY A 198 7.49 -17.33 14.59
CA GLY A 198 6.87 -18.28 13.65
C GLY A 198 6.00 -19.37 14.30
N GLU A 199 5.78 -19.32 15.61
CA GLU A 199 5.01 -20.33 16.34
C GLU A 199 3.52 -19.92 16.41
N SER A 200 2.62 -20.70 15.79
CA SER A 200 1.17 -20.42 15.72
C SER A 200 0.50 -20.39 17.09
N GLU A 201 0.99 -21.18 18.04
CA GLU A 201 0.47 -21.25 19.42
C GLU A 201 0.96 -20.10 20.31
N ASN A 202 2.00 -19.39 19.88
CA ASN A 202 2.50 -18.23 20.61
C ASN A 202 1.54 -17.06 20.44
N LYS A 203 1.00 -16.56 21.55
CA LYS A 203 0.01 -15.45 21.57
C LYS A 203 0.64 -14.10 21.95
N ALA A 204 1.96 -13.97 21.82
CA ALA A 204 2.65 -12.70 22.07
C ALA A 204 2.03 -11.56 21.25
N LEU A 205 1.97 -10.38 21.86
CA LEU A 205 1.47 -9.15 21.29
C LEU A 205 2.51 -8.04 21.45
N PHE A 206 2.40 -7.01 20.62
CA PHE A 206 3.17 -5.78 20.82
C PHE A 206 2.86 -5.16 22.19
N HIS A 207 3.88 -4.59 22.80
CA HIS A 207 3.71 -3.82 24.03
C HIS A 207 2.72 -2.66 23.82
N PRO A 208 1.79 -2.40 24.76
CA PRO A 208 0.73 -1.38 24.59
C PRO A 208 1.24 0.03 24.28
N ASN A 209 2.46 0.39 24.73
CA ASN A 209 3.06 1.68 24.45
C ASN A 209 3.85 1.72 23.13
N THR A 210 3.71 0.72 22.25
CA THR A 210 4.31 0.75 20.93
C THR A 210 3.64 1.83 20.08
N LEU A 211 4.42 2.73 19.49
CA LEU A 211 3.91 3.75 18.57
C LEU A 211 3.50 3.08 17.27
N LEU A 212 2.26 3.30 16.85
CA LEU A 212 1.73 2.76 15.59
C LEU A 212 1.67 3.87 14.55
N LEU A 213 2.40 3.71 13.45
CA LEU A 213 2.50 4.70 12.37
C LEU A 213 1.88 4.19 11.07
N PRO A 214 1.23 5.08 10.29
CA PRO A 214 0.45 4.68 9.13
C PRO A 214 1.29 4.34 7.90
N SER A 215 2.53 4.87 7.79
CA SER A 215 3.36 4.70 6.58
C SER A 215 4.79 4.25 6.88
N SER A 216 5.46 3.72 5.87
CA SER A 216 6.86 3.31 5.91
C SER A 216 7.78 4.52 6.15
N GLU A 217 7.54 5.64 5.46
CA GLU A 217 8.29 6.88 5.65
C GLU A 217 8.18 7.41 7.08
N GLY A 218 7.00 7.23 7.69
CA GLY A 218 6.78 7.61 9.09
C GLY A 218 7.66 6.83 10.05
N ILE A 219 7.86 5.51 9.83
CA ILE A 219 8.78 4.68 10.62
C ILE A 219 10.21 5.20 10.48
N ILE A 220 10.68 5.43 9.25
CA ILE A 220 12.04 5.93 9.00
C ILE A 220 12.26 7.29 9.68
N ALA A 221 11.30 8.21 9.53
CA ALA A 221 11.39 9.54 10.13
C ALA A 221 11.46 9.48 11.68
N GLU A 222 10.58 8.69 12.31
CA GLU A 222 10.58 8.55 13.77
C GLU A 222 11.90 7.94 14.26
N VAL A 223 12.41 6.90 13.62
CA VAL A 223 13.67 6.26 14.03
C VAL A 223 14.86 7.20 13.81
N ARG A 224 14.88 7.95 12.71
CA ARG A 224 15.92 8.94 12.42
C ARG A 224 15.98 10.04 13.49
N ASP A 225 14.81 10.57 13.88
CA ASP A 225 14.71 11.76 14.72
C ASP A 225 14.68 11.42 16.23
N ASN A 226 14.47 10.16 16.61
CA ASN A 226 14.36 9.70 17.99
C ASN A 226 15.53 8.78 18.38
N PRO A 227 16.51 9.26 19.17
CA PRO A 227 17.67 8.46 19.60
C PRO A 227 17.32 7.17 20.39
N ASN A 228 16.13 7.08 20.92
CA ASN A 228 15.66 5.97 21.73
C ASN A 228 14.89 4.92 20.91
N ALA A 229 14.60 5.21 19.65
CA ALA A 229 13.70 4.40 18.84
C ALA A 229 14.34 3.12 18.31
N ILE A 230 13.53 2.07 18.27
CA ILE A 230 13.70 0.89 17.45
C ILE A 230 12.43 0.72 16.60
N GLY A 231 12.62 0.48 15.31
CA GLY A 231 11.54 0.22 14.36
C GLY A 231 11.91 -0.89 13.38
N TYR A 232 11.03 -1.12 12.44
CA TYR A 232 11.28 -2.06 11.35
C TYR A 232 10.48 -1.65 10.12
N ASP A 233 11.05 -1.86 8.94
CA ASP A 233 10.33 -1.69 7.66
C ASP A 233 11.02 -2.46 6.54
N GLY A 234 10.40 -2.49 5.35
CA GLY A 234 11.01 -3.07 4.16
C GLY A 234 12.32 -2.39 3.79
N LEU A 235 13.29 -3.20 3.34
CA LEU A 235 14.65 -2.75 3.01
C LEU A 235 14.63 -1.61 1.95
N GLY A 236 13.68 -1.62 1.02
CA GLY A 236 13.52 -0.58 0.00
C GLY A 236 13.20 0.82 0.55
N TYR A 237 12.82 0.96 1.83
CA TYR A 237 12.60 2.25 2.50
C TYR A 237 13.77 2.70 3.36
N VAL A 238 14.75 1.82 3.59
CA VAL A 238 15.88 2.14 4.46
C VAL A 238 16.79 3.17 3.79
N THR A 239 17.01 4.28 4.47
CA THR A 239 17.90 5.37 4.05
C THR A 239 19.17 5.38 4.89
N PRO A 240 20.26 6.05 4.46
CA PRO A 240 21.48 6.20 5.25
C PRO A 240 21.29 6.94 6.58
N ASP A 241 20.14 7.57 6.81
CA ASP A 241 19.83 8.32 8.02
C ASP A 241 19.41 7.45 9.20
N VAL A 242 19.23 6.15 8.99
CA VAL A 242 18.93 5.16 10.03
C VAL A 242 19.98 4.05 10.03
N LYS A 243 20.18 3.42 11.17
CA LYS A 243 21.12 2.31 11.32
C LYS A 243 20.37 0.99 11.25
N VAL A 244 20.78 0.13 10.33
CA VAL A 244 20.27 -1.24 10.21
C VAL A 244 20.99 -2.16 11.17
N LEU A 245 20.26 -2.96 11.93
CA LEU A 245 20.82 -3.97 12.81
C LEU A 245 21.03 -5.29 12.08
N GLY A 246 22.16 -5.95 12.38
CA GLY A 246 22.36 -7.35 12.03
C GLY A 246 21.44 -8.26 12.86
N ILE A 247 20.95 -9.32 12.26
CA ILE A 247 20.10 -10.29 12.94
C ILE A 247 20.89 -11.57 13.16
N GLN A 248 20.90 -12.05 14.41
CA GLN A 248 21.39 -13.35 14.77
C GLN A 248 20.18 -14.28 14.96
N PRO A 249 19.92 -15.26 14.07
CA PRO A 249 18.74 -16.13 14.16
C PRO A 249 18.61 -16.83 15.51
N THR A 250 19.70 -17.43 15.97
CA THR A 250 19.83 -18.03 17.32
C THR A 250 21.19 -17.71 17.90
N PRO A 251 21.35 -17.67 19.24
CA PRO A 251 22.65 -17.42 19.87
C PRO A 251 23.75 -18.33 19.32
N GLY A 252 24.88 -17.74 18.90
CA GLY A 252 26.01 -18.46 18.35
C GLY A 252 25.98 -18.73 16.84
N THR A 253 24.90 -18.40 16.14
CA THR A 253 24.86 -18.44 14.66
C THR A 253 25.48 -17.15 14.07
N PRO A 254 25.86 -17.15 12.79
CA PRO A 254 26.31 -15.93 12.11
C PRO A 254 25.30 -14.79 12.19
N ILE A 255 25.79 -13.56 12.35
CA ILE A 255 24.99 -12.36 12.22
C ILE A 255 24.76 -12.10 10.73
N VAL A 256 23.49 -11.88 10.33
CA VAL A 256 23.12 -11.62 8.94
C VAL A 256 22.57 -10.20 8.82
N ILE A 257 23.13 -9.43 7.89
CA ILE A 257 22.62 -8.10 7.53
C ILE A 257 21.60 -8.27 6.39
N PRO A 258 20.46 -7.56 6.40
CA PRO A 258 19.52 -7.60 5.29
C PRO A 258 20.16 -7.04 4.02
N SER A 259 20.05 -7.78 2.93
CA SER A 259 20.52 -7.40 1.61
C SER A 259 19.80 -8.26 0.54
N ILE A 260 19.86 -7.83 -0.71
CA ILE A 260 19.36 -8.63 -1.85
C ILE A 260 20.00 -10.02 -1.80
N ASP A 261 21.33 -10.10 -1.62
CA ASP A 261 22.05 -11.38 -1.57
C ASP A 261 21.59 -12.28 -0.42
N SER A 262 21.46 -11.73 0.80
CA SER A 262 21.09 -12.54 1.96
C SER A 262 19.65 -13.06 1.89
N VAL A 263 18.75 -12.33 1.23
CA VAL A 263 17.38 -12.78 0.96
C VAL A 263 17.37 -13.83 -0.15
N SER A 264 18.08 -13.61 -1.26
CA SER A 264 18.17 -14.56 -2.39
C SER A 264 18.77 -15.89 -1.96
N GLN A 265 19.74 -15.87 -1.05
CA GLN A 265 20.37 -17.07 -0.45
C GLN A 265 19.52 -17.72 0.66
N GLY A 266 18.42 -17.10 1.07
CA GLY A 266 17.58 -17.59 2.17
C GLY A 266 18.25 -17.54 3.54
N THR A 267 19.29 -16.71 3.73
CA THR A 267 20.05 -16.61 4.98
C THR A 267 19.52 -15.55 5.92
N TYR A 268 18.84 -14.51 5.41
CA TYR A 268 18.23 -13.48 6.24
C TYR A 268 16.89 -13.97 6.83
N PRO A 269 16.70 -13.96 8.16
CA PRO A 269 15.57 -14.63 8.78
C PRO A 269 14.23 -13.88 8.71
N ILE A 270 14.25 -12.59 8.36
CA ILE A 270 13.03 -11.77 8.31
C ILE A 270 12.79 -11.35 6.84
N ALA A 271 12.74 -12.35 5.94
CA ALA A 271 12.46 -12.18 4.53
C ALA A 271 11.06 -12.71 4.18
N ARG A 272 10.38 -12.05 3.23
CA ARG A 272 9.01 -12.37 2.83
C ARG A 272 8.79 -12.17 1.35
N GLU A 273 7.73 -12.78 0.86
CA GLU A 273 7.18 -12.51 -0.47
C GLU A 273 6.27 -11.28 -0.45
N LEU A 274 6.21 -10.61 -1.59
CA LEU A 274 5.29 -9.52 -1.89
C LEU A 274 4.33 -9.99 -2.98
N PHE A 275 3.06 -9.72 -2.78
CA PHE A 275 1.99 -10.29 -3.58
C PHE A 275 1.16 -9.23 -4.29
N ALA A 276 0.71 -9.58 -5.49
CA ALA A 276 -0.45 -8.99 -6.15
C ALA A 276 -1.58 -10.02 -6.12
N TYR A 277 -2.75 -9.65 -5.60
CA TYR A 277 -3.95 -10.46 -5.61
C TYR A 277 -4.96 -9.90 -6.60
N THR A 278 -5.59 -10.79 -7.38
CA THR A 278 -6.68 -10.46 -8.30
C THR A 278 -7.91 -11.32 -8.01
N ASN A 279 -9.07 -10.95 -8.56
CA ASN A 279 -10.26 -11.79 -8.51
C ASN A 279 -10.23 -12.80 -9.67
N GLY A 280 -9.88 -14.04 -9.37
CA GLY A 280 -9.57 -15.07 -10.37
C GLY A 280 -8.25 -14.79 -11.11
N GLU A 281 -7.90 -15.70 -12.04
CA GLU A 281 -6.73 -15.53 -12.90
C GLU A 281 -6.84 -14.25 -13.73
N PRO A 282 -5.82 -13.34 -13.71
CA PRO A 282 -5.90 -12.07 -14.39
C PRO A 282 -6.11 -12.21 -15.90
N GLN A 283 -6.90 -11.30 -16.47
CA GLN A 283 -7.23 -11.29 -17.89
C GLN A 283 -7.01 -9.90 -18.48
N GLY A 284 -6.92 -9.81 -19.82
CA GLY A 284 -6.88 -8.55 -20.55
C GLY A 284 -5.73 -7.61 -20.10
N ALA A 285 -6.07 -6.35 -19.83
CA ALA A 285 -5.09 -5.33 -19.43
C ALA A 285 -4.42 -5.63 -18.10
N ILE A 286 -5.14 -6.19 -17.12
CA ILE A 286 -4.60 -6.57 -15.81
C ILE A 286 -3.55 -7.66 -15.99
N LYS A 287 -3.85 -8.70 -16.80
CA LYS A 287 -2.88 -9.74 -17.11
C LYS A 287 -1.63 -9.19 -17.78
N ALA A 288 -1.81 -8.33 -18.80
CA ALA A 288 -0.69 -7.75 -19.52
C ALA A 288 0.23 -6.92 -18.62
N TYR A 289 -0.35 -6.16 -17.68
CA TYR A 289 0.41 -5.40 -16.70
C TYR A 289 1.17 -6.30 -15.71
N ILE A 290 0.51 -7.33 -15.17
CA ILE A 290 1.17 -8.27 -14.24
C ILE A 290 2.25 -9.08 -14.95
N ASP A 291 2.00 -9.56 -16.17
CA ASP A 291 2.99 -10.26 -16.97
C ASP A 291 4.23 -9.37 -17.20
N TRP A 292 4.03 -8.07 -17.51
CA TRP A 292 5.12 -7.12 -17.69
C TRP A 292 5.91 -6.88 -16.39
N ILE A 293 5.24 -6.78 -15.23
CA ILE A 293 5.92 -6.69 -13.91
C ILE A 293 6.90 -7.86 -13.72
N LEU A 294 6.55 -9.04 -14.20
CA LEU A 294 7.35 -10.26 -14.05
C LEU A 294 8.45 -10.40 -15.12
N THR A 295 8.54 -9.50 -16.10
CA THR A 295 9.64 -9.46 -17.09
C THR A 295 10.90 -8.81 -16.53
N ASP A 296 12.03 -8.94 -17.24
CA ASP A 296 13.29 -8.30 -16.87
C ASP A 296 13.16 -6.80 -16.58
N PRO A 297 12.50 -5.95 -17.43
CA PRO A 297 12.29 -4.55 -17.12
C PRO A 297 11.54 -4.29 -15.81
N GLY A 298 10.46 -5.04 -15.55
CA GLY A 298 9.70 -4.92 -14.31
C GLY A 298 10.49 -5.37 -13.08
N GLN A 299 11.28 -6.42 -13.21
CA GLN A 299 12.11 -6.95 -12.13
C GLN A 299 13.39 -6.14 -11.89
N GLN A 300 13.91 -5.45 -12.90
CA GLN A 300 15.00 -4.48 -12.72
C GLN A 300 14.55 -3.33 -11.79
N ILE A 301 13.32 -2.83 -11.92
CA ILE A 301 12.76 -1.81 -11.03
C ILE A 301 12.68 -2.33 -9.58
N VAL A 302 12.38 -3.62 -9.39
CA VAL A 302 12.39 -4.26 -8.06
C VAL A 302 13.77 -4.11 -7.41
N GLU A 303 14.84 -4.44 -8.12
CA GLU A 303 16.22 -4.39 -7.61
C GLU A 303 16.70 -2.95 -7.41
N GLU A 304 16.39 -2.02 -8.33
CA GLU A 304 16.74 -0.61 -8.23
C GLU A 304 16.12 0.07 -6.98
N LEU A 305 14.97 -0.41 -6.53
CA LEU A 305 14.29 0.07 -5.32
C LEU A 305 14.65 -0.73 -4.05
N GLY A 306 15.67 -1.61 -4.12
CA GLY A 306 16.18 -2.34 -2.96
C GLY A 306 15.35 -3.54 -2.54
N PHE A 307 14.40 -3.98 -3.36
CA PHE A 307 13.69 -5.24 -3.19
C PHE A 307 14.44 -6.38 -3.90
N VAL A 308 13.94 -7.60 -3.77
CA VAL A 308 14.56 -8.78 -4.34
C VAL A 308 13.66 -9.35 -5.44
N SER A 309 14.21 -9.48 -6.63
CA SER A 309 13.52 -10.01 -7.79
C SER A 309 13.05 -11.46 -7.56
N VAL A 310 11.94 -11.84 -8.21
CA VAL A 310 11.52 -13.23 -8.29
C VAL A 310 12.32 -13.91 -9.39
N ALA A 311 12.96 -15.04 -9.07
CA ALA A 311 13.68 -15.83 -10.07
C ALA A 311 12.69 -16.41 -11.09
N HIS A 312 13.00 -16.29 -12.37
CA HIS A 312 12.31 -16.95 -13.47
C HIS A 312 12.94 -18.30 -13.76
#